data_32946f17e0cff7e727ff4027d2d9901b
#
_entry.id   32946f17e0cff7e727ff4027d2d9901b
#
_cell.length_a   1.000
_cell.length_b   1.000
_cell.length_c   1.000
_cell.angle_alpha   90.00
_cell.angle_beta   90.00
_cell.angle_gamma   90.00
#
_symmetry.space_group_name_H-M   'P 1'
#
loop_
_entity.id
_entity.type
_entity.pdbx_description
1 polymer ?
#
loop_
_entity_poly.entity_id
_entity_poly.type
_entity_poly.pdbx_seq_one_letter_code
_entity_poly.pdbx_strand_id
1 'polypeptide(L)'
;NSKLVQIGGGLPPVVISGPCAIEGREQIVELAHAVKAAGAVALRGGAYKPRTSAYDFQGLGLDGLKYMKEAGLQAGLPVVSEVVSIEQIEPSSPYLDVFQVGARNMYNYELLKELGRQRKPVLLKRGMSATIDELLQAAEYILLEGNLQVILCERGIRTFENRTRNTLDLSAVAVIKSLTSLP
;
A
#
# COMPACT_ATOMS: atom_id res chain seq x y z
N ASN A 1 -9.66 12.02 -15.93
CA ASN A 1 -9.66 10.59 -16.27
C ASN A 1 -8.30 10.01 -15.88
N SER A 2 -8.20 9.40 -14.69
CA SER A 2 -7.05 8.59 -14.33
C SER A 2 -6.96 7.40 -15.31
N LYS A 3 -5.79 7.21 -15.93
CA LYS A 3 -5.56 6.03 -16.76
C LYS A 3 -5.72 4.77 -15.91
N LEU A 4 -6.47 3.79 -16.41
CA LEU A 4 -6.53 2.47 -15.80
C LEU A 4 -5.10 1.89 -15.77
N VAL A 5 -4.61 1.54 -14.59
CA VAL A 5 -3.32 0.87 -14.39
C VAL A 5 -3.60 -0.60 -14.11
N GLN A 6 -3.06 -1.47 -14.96
CA GLN A 6 -3.12 -2.92 -14.77
C GLN A 6 -1.84 -3.39 -14.10
N ILE A 7 -1.97 -4.27 -13.10
CA ILE A 7 -0.86 -4.85 -12.34
C ILE A 7 -1.02 -6.37 -12.32
N GLY A 8 0.03 -7.11 -12.68
CA GLY A 8 -0.01 -8.57 -12.74
C GLY A 8 -0.38 -9.11 -14.11
N GLY A 9 -0.82 -10.38 -14.19
CA GLY A 9 -1.24 -11.03 -15.46
C GLY A 9 -0.13 -11.15 -16.50
N GLY A 10 1.14 -11.25 -16.09
CA GLY A 10 2.28 -11.32 -17.02
C GLY A 10 2.69 -9.99 -17.66
N LEU A 11 2.07 -8.89 -17.25
CA LEU A 11 2.46 -7.55 -17.71
C LEU A 11 3.83 -7.13 -17.17
N PRO A 12 4.50 -6.18 -17.82
CA PRO A 12 5.75 -5.61 -17.31
C PRO A 12 5.60 -5.02 -15.91
N PRO A 13 6.65 -5.03 -15.09
CA PRO A 13 6.63 -4.40 -13.78
C PRO A 13 6.26 -2.92 -13.85
N VAL A 14 5.49 -2.46 -12.88
CA VAL A 14 5.10 -1.06 -12.75
C VAL A 14 5.77 -0.43 -11.52
N VAL A 15 6.02 0.88 -11.58
CA VAL A 15 6.62 1.62 -10.48
C VAL A 15 5.52 2.44 -9.76
N ILE A 16 5.33 2.16 -8.47
CA ILE A 16 4.50 2.96 -7.56
C ILE A 16 5.46 3.74 -6.66
N SER A 17 5.53 5.05 -6.80
CA SER A 17 6.54 5.88 -6.14
C SER A 17 5.92 7.06 -5.38
N GLY A 18 6.67 7.60 -4.41
CA GLY A 18 6.26 8.74 -3.61
C GLY A 18 6.89 8.73 -2.20
N PRO A 19 6.59 9.73 -1.36
CA PRO A 19 7.25 9.92 -0.08
C PRO A 19 6.82 8.87 0.96
N CYS A 20 7.65 8.67 1.97
CA CYS A 20 7.28 7.83 3.12
C CYS A 20 6.10 8.42 3.89
N ALA A 21 6.11 9.74 4.10
CA ALA A 21 5.03 10.49 4.76
C ALA A 21 4.65 11.71 3.90
N ILE A 22 3.38 12.09 3.96
CA ILE A 22 2.89 13.35 3.41
C ILE A 22 3.07 14.38 4.52
N GLU A 23 3.96 15.36 4.32
CA GLU A 23 4.32 16.36 5.30
C GLU A 23 3.67 17.73 5.01
N GLY A 24 3.19 17.92 3.79
CA GLY A 24 2.50 19.12 3.36
C GLY A 24 2.01 19.05 1.92
N ARG A 25 1.17 20.02 1.56
CA ARG A 25 0.57 20.12 0.23
C ARG A 25 1.63 20.35 -0.87
N GLU A 26 2.53 21.27 -0.64
CA GLU A 26 3.57 21.63 -1.62
C GLU A 26 4.50 20.45 -1.90
N GLN A 27 4.98 19.77 -0.83
CA GLN A 27 5.83 18.59 -0.94
C GLN A 27 5.20 17.51 -1.83
N ILE A 28 3.93 17.15 -1.58
CA ILE A 28 3.33 16.02 -2.30
C ILE A 28 3.00 16.38 -3.75
N VAL A 29 2.68 17.65 -4.05
CA VAL A 29 2.44 18.12 -5.42
C VAL A 29 3.74 18.10 -6.23
N GLU A 30 4.84 18.64 -5.70
CA GLU A 30 6.15 18.62 -6.35
C GLU A 30 6.61 17.18 -6.62
N LEU A 31 6.52 16.32 -5.59
CA LEU A 31 6.90 14.91 -5.71
C LEU A 31 6.04 14.15 -6.72
N ALA A 32 4.73 14.45 -6.82
CA ALA A 32 3.87 13.80 -7.79
C ALA A 32 4.33 14.05 -9.24
N HIS A 33 4.69 15.29 -9.55
CA HIS A 33 5.25 15.63 -10.86
C HIS A 33 6.62 14.98 -11.11
N ALA A 34 7.50 14.99 -10.11
CA ALA A 34 8.83 14.40 -10.21
C ALA A 34 8.77 12.87 -10.44
N VAL A 35 7.95 12.14 -9.66
CA VAL A 35 7.81 10.69 -9.84
C VAL A 35 7.12 10.33 -11.14
N LYS A 36 6.18 11.17 -11.62
CA LYS A 36 5.56 11.01 -12.93
C LYS A 36 6.57 11.13 -14.04
N ALA A 37 7.41 12.15 -14.00
CA ALA A 37 8.48 12.38 -14.97
C ALA A 37 9.51 11.23 -14.97
N ALA A 38 9.74 10.61 -13.81
CA ALA A 38 10.60 9.44 -13.65
C ALA A 38 9.95 8.10 -14.09
N GLY A 39 8.70 8.13 -14.59
CA GLY A 39 8.02 6.94 -15.13
C GLY A 39 7.14 6.19 -14.15
N ALA A 40 6.86 6.72 -12.96
CA ALA A 40 5.91 6.10 -12.06
C ALA A 40 4.48 6.12 -12.66
N VAL A 41 3.72 5.05 -12.40
CA VAL A 41 2.34 4.90 -12.86
C VAL A 41 1.31 5.16 -11.76
N ALA A 42 1.75 5.21 -10.50
CA ALA A 42 0.92 5.56 -9.36
C ALA A 42 1.74 6.33 -8.31
N LEU A 43 1.08 7.23 -7.60
CA LEU A 43 1.64 7.98 -6.48
C LEU A 43 1.33 7.27 -5.17
N ARG A 44 2.35 7.02 -4.33
CA ARG A 44 2.14 6.53 -2.97
C ARG A 44 2.55 7.58 -1.94
N GLY A 45 1.92 7.58 -0.79
CA GLY A 45 2.30 8.44 0.33
C GLY A 45 1.58 7.99 1.60
N GLY A 46 2.22 8.16 2.76
CA GLY A 46 1.60 7.82 4.04
C GLY A 46 0.94 9.05 4.67
N ALA A 47 -0.40 9.08 4.69
CA ALA A 47 -1.17 10.10 5.39
C ALA A 47 -1.38 9.74 6.86
N TYR A 48 -1.59 8.46 7.15
CA TYR A 48 -1.58 7.88 8.48
C TYR A 48 -0.28 7.13 8.69
N LYS A 49 0.41 7.39 9.81
CA LYS A 49 1.75 6.86 10.08
C LYS A 49 1.79 6.13 11.42
N PRO A 50 1.56 4.80 11.43
CA PRO A 50 1.77 4.02 12.65
C PRO A 50 3.26 4.02 12.99
N ARG A 51 3.62 4.68 14.09
CA ARG A 51 5.00 4.82 14.55
C ARG A 51 5.25 3.97 15.78
N THR A 52 6.50 3.55 15.95
CA THR A 52 6.93 2.85 17.17
C THR A 52 6.96 3.81 18.36
N SER A 53 7.42 5.04 18.14
CA SER A 53 7.38 6.11 19.15
C SER A 53 6.11 6.94 19.01
N ALA A 54 5.42 7.17 20.12
CA ALA A 54 4.24 8.04 20.15
C ALA A 54 4.58 9.53 19.91
N TYR A 55 5.85 9.90 20.04
CA TYR A 55 6.33 11.27 19.82
C TYR A 55 6.70 11.55 18.36
N ASP A 56 6.77 10.51 17.52
CA ASP A 56 7.05 10.69 16.11
C ASP A 56 5.83 11.27 15.37
N PHE A 57 6.08 11.91 14.23
CA PHE A 57 5.03 12.44 13.36
C PHE A 57 4.04 11.34 12.93
N GLN A 58 2.78 11.48 13.33
CA GLN A 58 1.71 10.49 13.09
C GLN A 58 1.04 10.61 11.72
N GLY A 59 1.43 11.59 10.93
CA GLY A 59 0.83 11.90 9.63
C GLY A 59 -0.21 13.02 9.72
N LEU A 60 -0.63 13.52 8.56
CA LEU A 60 -1.65 14.57 8.43
C LEU A 60 -3.08 14.02 8.39
N GLY A 61 -3.24 12.69 8.44
CA GLY A 61 -4.54 12.06 8.39
C GLY A 61 -5.31 12.41 7.11
N LEU A 62 -6.59 12.75 7.28
CA LEU A 62 -7.49 13.02 6.16
C LEU A 62 -7.03 14.22 5.30
N ASP A 63 -6.42 15.25 5.89
CA ASP A 63 -5.93 16.39 5.13
C ASP A 63 -4.74 15.99 4.23
N GLY A 64 -3.88 15.10 4.71
CA GLY A 64 -2.83 14.51 3.88
C GLY A 64 -3.39 13.74 2.68
N LEU A 65 -4.51 13.03 2.84
CA LEU A 65 -5.18 12.34 1.73
C LEU A 65 -5.79 13.32 0.72
N LYS A 66 -6.36 14.42 1.17
CA LYS A 66 -6.87 15.48 0.28
C LYS A 66 -5.75 16.07 -0.57
N TYR A 67 -4.61 16.42 0.04
CA TYR A 67 -3.43 16.94 -0.67
C TYR A 67 -2.89 15.91 -1.68
N MET A 68 -2.84 14.66 -1.27
CA MET A 68 -2.37 13.57 -2.14
C MET A 68 -3.30 13.35 -3.34
N LYS A 69 -4.63 13.41 -3.12
CA LYS A 69 -5.61 13.28 -4.22
C LYS A 69 -5.48 14.43 -5.21
N GLU A 70 -5.33 15.66 -4.71
CA GLU A 70 -5.07 16.83 -5.55
C GLU A 70 -3.79 16.65 -6.39
N ALA A 71 -2.69 16.27 -5.75
CA ALA A 71 -1.41 16.02 -6.42
C ALA A 71 -1.51 14.92 -7.49
N GLY A 72 -2.20 13.82 -7.16
CA GLY A 72 -2.45 12.72 -8.09
C GLY A 72 -3.26 13.16 -9.31
N LEU A 73 -4.29 14.00 -9.11
CA LEU A 73 -5.08 14.55 -10.22
C LEU A 73 -4.24 15.47 -11.12
N GLN A 74 -3.41 16.34 -10.55
CA GLN A 74 -2.53 17.24 -11.30
C GLN A 74 -1.50 16.47 -12.13
N ALA A 75 -0.90 15.41 -11.58
CA ALA A 75 0.10 14.60 -12.25
C ALA A 75 -0.50 13.47 -13.13
N GLY A 76 -1.81 13.25 -13.08
CA GLY A 76 -2.47 12.14 -13.78
C GLY A 76 -2.06 10.76 -13.23
N LEU A 77 -1.88 10.65 -11.90
CA LEU A 77 -1.50 9.43 -11.19
C LEU A 77 -2.62 8.97 -10.24
N PRO A 78 -3.03 7.69 -10.28
CA PRO A 78 -3.81 7.11 -9.20
C PRO A 78 -3.01 7.12 -7.90
N VAL A 79 -3.71 7.15 -6.76
CA VAL A 79 -3.10 7.34 -5.45
C VAL A 79 -3.27 6.13 -4.54
N VAL A 80 -2.18 5.80 -3.81
CA VAL A 80 -2.09 4.65 -2.90
C VAL A 80 -1.68 5.16 -1.52
N SER A 81 -2.50 4.93 -0.48
CA SER A 81 -2.12 5.24 0.90
C SER A 81 -2.63 4.19 1.89
N GLU A 82 -1.94 4.13 3.02
CA GLU A 82 -2.24 3.20 4.10
C GLU A 82 -3.43 3.69 4.92
N VAL A 83 -4.33 2.75 5.27
CA VAL A 83 -5.31 2.88 6.34
C VAL A 83 -4.92 1.95 7.47
N VAL A 84 -5.14 2.36 8.72
CA VAL A 84 -4.67 1.63 9.90
C VAL A 84 -5.80 1.13 10.79
N SER A 85 -7.02 1.60 10.56
CA SER A 85 -8.22 1.15 11.27
C SER A 85 -9.44 1.15 10.36
N ILE A 86 -10.51 0.46 10.79
CA ILE A 86 -11.79 0.36 10.06
C ILE A 86 -12.42 1.74 9.87
N GLU A 87 -12.39 2.57 10.90
CA GLU A 87 -13.00 3.91 10.91
C GLU A 87 -12.39 4.85 9.87
N GLN A 88 -11.18 4.54 9.40
CA GLN A 88 -10.49 5.33 8.36
C GLN A 88 -10.90 4.94 6.94
N ILE A 89 -11.52 3.78 6.72
CA ILE A 89 -11.82 3.28 5.37
C ILE A 89 -12.79 4.21 4.65
N GLU A 90 -13.96 4.42 5.23
CA GLU A 90 -15.02 5.22 4.62
C GLU A 90 -14.59 6.68 4.36
N PRO A 91 -14.04 7.43 5.34
CA PRO A 91 -13.58 8.80 5.10
C PRO A 91 -12.43 8.90 4.09
N SER A 92 -11.57 7.87 3.98
CA SER A 92 -10.43 7.86 3.05
C SER A 92 -10.83 7.47 1.64
N SER A 93 -11.92 6.71 1.48
CA SER A 93 -12.31 6.13 0.20
C SER A 93 -12.44 7.17 -0.94
N PRO A 94 -13.00 8.37 -0.76
CA PRO A 94 -13.08 9.36 -1.84
C PRO A 94 -11.72 9.80 -2.38
N TYR A 95 -10.67 9.68 -1.58
CA TYR A 95 -9.33 10.21 -1.88
C TYR A 95 -8.35 9.16 -2.36
N LEU A 96 -8.65 7.87 -2.21
CA LEU A 96 -7.75 6.77 -2.58
C LEU A 96 -8.26 6.02 -3.80
N ASP A 97 -7.33 5.59 -4.63
CA ASP A 97 -7.58 4.66 -5.73
C ASP A 97 -7.19 3.22 -5.33
N VAL A 98 -6.24 3.06 -4.41
CA VAL A 98 -5.82 1.77 -3.84
C VAL A 98 -5.64 1.94 -2.33
N PHE A 99 -6.23 1.06 -1.55
CA PHE A 99 -5.95 0.96 -0.12
C PHE A 99 -4.67 0.17 0.13
N GLN A 100 -3.82 0.63 1.05
CA GLN A 100 -2.67 -0.14 1.50
C GLN A 100 -2.89 -0.61 2.93
N VAL A 101 -2.56 -1.88 3.18
CA VAL A 101 -2.44 -2.44 4.53
C VAL A 101 -0.96 -2.59 4.88
N GLY A 102 -0.53 -1.93 5.94
CA GLY A 102 0.84 -2.00 6.42
C GLY A 102 1.19 -3.35 7.02
N ALA A 103 2.47 -3.70 7.02
CA ALA A 103 2.96 -4.98 7.54
C ALA A 103 2.56 -5.25 9.01
N ARG A 104 2.39 -4.21 9.83
CA ARG A 104 1.93 -4.34 11.22
C ARG A 104 0.46 -4.72 11.34
N ASN A 105 -0.33 -4.45 10.31
CA ASN A 105 -1.77 -4.73 10.23
C ASN A 105 -2.10 -5.96 9.38
N MET A 106 -1.10 -6.73 8.94
CA MET A 106 -1.35 -7.95 8.17
C MET A 106 -2.25 -8.95 8.90
N TYR A 107 -2.17 -9.00 10.22
CA TYR A 107 -2.98 -9.87 11.08
C TYR A 107 -4.25 -9.19 11.64
N ASN A 108 -4.56 -7.97 11.22
CA ASN A 108 -5.79 -7.29 11.60
C ASN A 108 -6.94 -7.77 10.70
N TYR A 109 -7.42 -8.98 10.97
CA TYR A 109 -8.40 -9.66 10.11
C TYR A 109 -9.71 -8.89 9.97
N GLU A 110 -10.14 -8.14 10.99
CA GLU A 110 -11.34 -7.31 10.88
C GLU A 110 -11.14 -6.15 9.89
N LEU A 111 -9.95 -5.52 9.89
CA LEU A 111 -9.58 -4.54 8.87
C LEU A 111 -9.55 -5.16 7.48
N LEU A 112 -8.99 -6.38 7.33
CA LEU A 112 -8.91 -7.08 6.05
C LEU A 112 -10.29 -7.43 5.51
N LYS A 113 -11.20 -7.94 6.34
CA LYS A 113 -12.59 -8.21 5.96
C LYS A 113 -13.30 -6.93 5.48
N GLU A 114 -13.18 -5.83 6.23
CA GLU A 114 -13.83 -4.59 5.84
C GLU A 114 -13.27 -4.03 4.53
N LEU A 115 -11.96 -4.14 4.30
CA LEU A 115 -11.34 -3.82 3.00
C LEU A 115 -11.78 -4.78 1.89
N GLY A 116 -12.07 -6.03 2.23
CA GLY A 116 -12.65 -7.01 1.33
C GLY A 116 -14.05 -6.65 0.81
N ARG A 117 -14.83 -5.89 1.59
CA ARG A 117 -16.13 -5.35 1.19
C ARG A 117 -16.05 -4.13 0.29
N GLN A 118 -14.86 -3.53 0.18
CA GLN A 118 -14.64 -2.38 -0.69
C GLN A 118 -14.49 -2.83 -2.15
N ARG A 119 -14.73 -1.90 -3.10
CA ARG A 119 -14.57 -2.14 -4.54
C ARG A 119 -13.20 -1.72 -5.09
N LYS A 120 -12.32 -1.20 -4.22
CA LYS A 120 -11.00 -0.70 -4.61
C LYS A 120 -9.93 -1.74 -4.34
N PRO A 121 -8.87 -1.78 -5.15
CA PRO A 121 -7.74 -2.68 -4.92
C PRO A 121 -7.12 -2.49 -3.53
N VAL A 122 -6.61 -3.58 -2.97
CA VAL A 122 -5.90 -3.60 -1.70
C VAL A 122 -4.47 -4.07 -1.90
N LEU A 123 -3.48 -3.25 -1.54
CA LEU A 123 -2.08 -3.62 -1.48
C LEU A 123 -1.77 -4.11 -0.06
N LEU A 124 -1.58 -5.42 0.08
CA LEU A 124 -1.32 -6.09 1.35
C LEU A 124 0.18 -6.34 1.53
N LYS A 125 0.79 -5.71 2.55
CA LYS A 125 2.20 -5.90 2.87
C LYS A 125 2.40 -7.08 3.82
N ARG A 126 3.37 -7.94 3.49
CA ARG A 126 3.82 -9.04 4.34
C ARG A 126 4.33 -8.53 5.69
N GLY A 127 3.95 -9.18 6.77
CA GLY A 127 4.49 -8.95 8.11
C GLY A 127 5.99 -9.23 8.16
N MET A 128 6.72 -8.52 9.04
CA MET A 128 8.18 -8.61 9.13
C MET A 128 8.71 -9.99 9.56
N SER A 129 7.88 -10.78 10.21
CA SER A 129 8.20 -12.13 10.65
C SER A 129 7.12 -13.14 10.20
N ALA A 130 6.30 -12.75 9.23
CA ALA A 130 5.24 -13.58 8.68
C ALA A 130 5.80 -14.60 7.69
N THR A 131 5.26 -15.82 7.75
CA THR A 131 5.49 -16.83 6.70
C THR A 131 4.79 -16.44 5.41
N ILE A 132 5.11 -17.14 4.31
CA ILE A 132 4.40 -16.99 3.04
C ILE A 132 2.94 -17.42 3.19
N ASP A 133 2.70 -18.54 3.87
CA ASP A 133 1.35 -19.07 4.09
C ASP A 133 0.48 -18.08 4.89
N GLU A 134 1.02 -17.47 5.92
CA GLU A 134 0.32 -16.44 6.70
C GLU A 134 -0.05 -15.21 5.83
N LEU A 135 0.81 -14.80 4.90
CA LEU A 135 0.48 -13.73 3.95
C LEU A 135 -0.65 -14.12 3.00
N LEU A 136 -0.62 -15.35 2.47
CA LEU A 136 -1.65 -15.85 1.56
C LEU A 136 -2.98 -16.01 2.31
N GLN A 137 -2.98 -16.57 3.52
CA GLN A 137 -4.16 -16.67 4.37
C GLN A 137 -4.72 -15.28 4.73
N ALA A 138 -3.87 -14.30 5.01
CA ALA A 138 -4.32 -12.92 5.22
C ALA A 138 -4.99 -12.34 3.97
N ALA A 139 -4.48 -12.62 2.77
CA ALA A 139 -5.12 -12.22 1.52
C ALA A 139 -6.50 -12.88 1.34
N GLU A 140 -6.68 -14.13 1.76
CA GLU A 140 -7.94 -14.85 1.69
C GLU A 140 -9.06 -14.15 2.46
N TYR A 141 -8.77 -13.49 3.59
CA TYR A 141 -9.77 -12.69 4.32
C TYR A 141 -10.36 -11.56 3.46
N ILE A 142 -9.55 -10.97 2.58
CA ILE A 142 -10.02 -9.94 1.64
C ILE A 142 -10.81 -10.58 0.50
N LEU A 143 -10.29 -11.67 -0.06
CA LEU A 143 -10.89 -12.37 -1.20
C LEU A 143 -12.26 -12.97 -0.86
N LEU A 144 -12.42 -13.54 0.34
CA LEU A 144 -13.68 -14.14 0.81
C LEU A 144 -14.82 -13.13 0.96
N GLU A 145 -14.52 -11.87 1.23
CA GLU A 145 -15.52 -10.80 1.28
C GLU A 145 -15.88 -10.25 -0.11
N GLY A 146 -15.27 -10.80 -1.19
CA GLY A 146 -15.62 -10.52 -2.58
C GLY A 146 -14.68 -9.57 -3.33
N ASN A 147 -13.65 -9.02 -2.69
CA ASN A 147 -12.67 -8.16 -3.37
C ASN A 147 -11.51 -8.99 -3.94
N LEU A 148 -11.56 -9.25 -5.24
CA LEU A 148 -10.53 -10.02 -5.93
C LEU A 148 -9.31 -9.18 -6.37
N GLN A 149 -9.30 -7.88 -6.10
CA GLN A 149 -8.23 -6.96 -6.48
C GLN A 149 -7.20 -6.82 -5.34
N VAL A 150 -6.45 -7.89 -5.07
CA VAL A 150 -5.42 -7.91 -4.04
C VAL A 150 -4.04 -7.93 -4.68
N ILE A 151 -3.14 -7.05 -4.22
CA ILE A 151 -1.73 -6.97 -4.61
C ILE A 151 -0.91 -7.36 -3.40
N LEU A 152 -0.09 -8.42 -3.53
CA LEU A 152 0.82 -8.85 -2.47
C LEU A 152 2.13 -8.04 -2.53
N CYS A 153 2.63 -7.63 -1.37
CA CYS A 153 3.82 -6.80 -1.31
C CYS A 153 4.84 -7.36 -0.31
N GLU A 154 5.94 -7.91 -0.84
CA GLU A 154 7.13 -8.15 -0.02
C GLU A 154 7.76 -6.81 0.37
N ARG A 155 8.14 -6.62 1.63
CA ARG A 155 8.69 -5.37 2.15
C ARG A 155 9.98 -5.55 2.97
N GLY A 156 10.51 -6.74 2.97
CA GLY A 156 11.64 -7.16 3.77
C GLY A 156 11.24 -7.77 5.11
N ILE A 157 11.98 -8.77 5.50
CA ILE A 157 11.80 -9.55 6.74
C ILE A 157 12.81 -9.14 7.80
N ARG A 158 12.48 -9.38 9.05
CA ARG A 158 13.41 -9.31 10.16
C ARG A 158 14.19 -10.62 10.25
N THR A 159 15.50 -10.53 10.33
CA THR A 159 16.40 -11.66 10.48
C THR A 159 17.22 -11.52 11.78
N PHE A 160 18.18 -12.38 11.97
CA PHE A 160 19.17 -12.27 13.06
C PHE A 160 20.13 -11.06 12.89
N GLU A 161 20.26 -10.52 11.66
CA GLU A 161 21.12 -9.39 11.38
C GLU A 161 20.50 -8.08 11.90
N ASN A 162 21.24 -7.34 12.70
CA ASN A 162 20.77 -6.11 13.34
C ASN A 162 21.41 -4.82 12.76
N ARG A 163 22.40 -4.96 11.89
CA ARG A 163 23.03 -3.84 11.19
C ARG A 163 22.16 -3.26 10.09
N THR A 164 21.27 -4.08 9.54
CA THR A 164 20.26 -3.67 8.56
C THR A 164 18.86 -3.75 9.18
N ARG A 165 17.99 -2.82 8.82
CA ARG A 165 16.63 -2.80 9.36
C ARG A 165 15.80 -4.01 8.94
N ASN A 166 15.91 -4.42 7.68
CA ASN A 166 15.20 -5.55 7.09
C ASN A 166 16.01 -6.14 5.93
N THR A 167 15.79 -7.42 5.66
CA THR A 167 16.35 -8.13 4.51
C THR A 167 15.25 -8.38 3.49
N LEU A 168 15.47 -7.98 2.23
CA LEU A 168 14.53 -8.25 1.14
C LEU A 168 14.56 -9.76 0.80
N ASP A 169 13.42 -10.43 0.99
CA ASP A 169 13.27 -11.86 0.70
C ASP A 169 12.82 -12.07 -0.75
N LEU A 170 13.78 -12.03 -1.68
CA LEU A 170 13.50 -12.28 -3.10
C LEU A 170 13.03 -13.71 -3.36
N SER A 171 13.47 -14.68 -2.56
CA SER A 171 13.03 -16.07 -2.69
C SER A 171 11.54 -16.21 -2.44
N ALA A 172 11.00 -15.46 -1.48
CA ALA A 172 9.56 -15.45 -1.23
C ALA A 172 8.75 -14.98 -2.45
N VAL A 173 9.26 -14.02 -3.22
CA VAL A 173 8.58 -13.53 -4.43
C VAL A 173 8.41 -14.66 -5.45
N ALA A 174 9.46 -15.45 -5.69
CA ALA A 174 9.40 -16.59 -6.62
C ALA A 174 8.43 -17.67 -6.12
N VAL A 175 8.47 -18.00 -4.82
CA VAL A 175 7.57 -18.98 -4.22
C VAL A 175 6.12 -18.52 -4.29
N ILE A 176 5.81 -17.30 -3.90
CA ILE A 176 4.44 -16.75 -3.95
C ILE A 176 3.91 -16.79 -5.38
N LYS A 177 4.71 -16.41 -6.37
CA LYS A 177 4.31 -16.47 -7.79
C LYS A 177 4.01 -17.88 -8.29
N SER A 178 4.52 -18.93 -7.66
CA SER A 178 4.19 -20.33 -7.97
C SER A 178 2.91 -20.82 -7.29
N LEU A 179 2.48 -20.14 -6.20
CA LEU A 179 1.33 -20.54 -5.39
C LEU A 179 0.04 -19.79 -5.73
N THR A 180 0.14 -18.59 -6.30
CA THR A 180 -1.03 -17.75 -6.59
C THR A 180 -0.85 -16.94 -7.88
N SER A 181 -1.98 -16.57 -8.50
CA SER A 181 -2.05 -15.65 -9.63
C SER A 181 -2.13 -14.15 -9.19
N LEU A 182 -2.21 -13.89 -7.91
CA LEU A 182 -2.22 -12.51 -7.40
C LEU A 182 -0.91 -11.78 -7.76
N PRO A 183 -0.98 -10.51 -8.17
CA PRO A 183 0.20 -9.72 -8.47
C PRO A 183 1.02 -9.38 -7.22
#